data_2148f0190a40f0da3a9a6bf31f4966ac
#
_entry.id   2148f0190a40f0da3a9a6bf31f4966ac
#
_cell.length_a   1.000
_cell.length_b   1.000
_cell.length_c   1.000
_cell.angle_alpha   90.00
_cell.angle_beta   90.00
_cell.angle_gamma   90.00
#
_symmetry.space_group_name_H-M   'P 1'
#
loop_
_entity.id
_entity.type
_entity.pdbx_description
1 polymer ?
#
loop_
_entity_poly.entity_id
_entity_poly.type
_entity_poly.pdbx_seq_one_letter_code
_entity_poly.pdbx_strand_id
1 'polypeptide(L)'
;MLFRSPIAGASYPSTVVRDGIVVDFMGASRAVRNMKAKLEDLMGVEFYEAATAIPPGIISGNVKVISNVVESVGLDVVNVIDEPTAAASVLGITDGAVVDVGGGTTGISILKDGKVIFTADEPTGGTHMTLVLAGSLGCSFEEAERIKKDPNRKCWYFLWLNR
;
A
#
# COMPACT_ATOMS: atom_id res chain seq x y z
N MET A 1 -6.08 -22.66 -12.43
CA MET A 1 -4.85 -22.52 -11.62
C MET A 1 -4.75 -21.04 -11.27
N LEU A 2 -5.01 -20.68 -10.02
CA LEU A 2 -4.85 -19.28 -9.59
C LEU A 2 -3.36 -19.00 -9.40
N PHE A 3 -2.81 -18.12 -10.23
CA PHE A 3 -1.46 -17.61 -10.02
C PHE A 3 -1.48 -16.71 -8.76
N ARG A 4 -0.81 -17.16 -7.70
CA ARG A 4 -0.73 -16.44 -6.42
C ARG A 4 0.52 -15.57 -6.29
N SER A 5 1.34 -15.51 -7.34
CA SER A 5 2.60 -14.75 -7.32
C SER A 5 2.61 -13.75 -8.47
N PRO A 6 3.04 -12.50 -8.22
CA PRO A 6 3.24 -11.53 -9.29
C PRO A 6 4.31 -12.03 -10.26
N ILE A 7 4.08 -11.85 -11.56
CA ILE A 7 5.00 -12.24 -12.63
C ILE A 7 5.86 -11.06 -13.11
N ALA A 8 5.39 -9.83 -12.89
CA ALA A 8 6.12 -8.60 -13.16
C ALA A 8 5.66 -7.50 -12.20
N GLY A 9 6.47 -6.47 -12.04
CA GLY A 9 6.15 -5.32 -11.20
C GLY A 9 6.82 -4.05 -11.69
N ALA A 10 6.15 -2.91 -11.49
CA ALA A 10 6.70 -1.60 -11.69
C ALA A 10 6.38 -0.73 -10.48
N SER A 11 7.34 0.11 -10.08
CA SER A 11 7.13 1.10 -9.02
C SER A 11 7.44 2.49 -9.53
N TYR A 12 6.74 3.48 -8.98
CA TYR A 12 6.92 4.87 -9.30
C TYR A 12 6.91 5.68 -8.00
N PRO A 13 8.06 6.27 -7.60
CA PRO A 13 8.10 7.11 -6.41
C PRO A 13 7.26 8.37 -6.65
N SER A 14 6.30 8.61 -5.76
CA SER A 14 5.34 9.69 -5.96
C SER A 14 4.76 10.18 -4.64
N THR A 15 4.33 11.44 -4.62
CA THR A 15 3.62 12.07 -3.52
C THR A 15 2.18 12.44 -3.90
N VAL A 16 1.68 11.92 -5.03
CA VAL A 16 0.35 12.25 -5.58
C VAL A 16 -0.80 11.53 -4.87
N VAL A 17 -0.48 10.50 -4.10
CA VAL A 17 -1.39 9.83 -3.17
C VAL A 17 -0.79 9.93 -1.77
N ARG A 18 -1.60 10.34 -0.80
CA ARG A 18 -1.22 10.41 0.62
C ARG A 18 -2.33 9.80 1.45
N ASP A 19 -1.97 8.83 2.30
CA ASP A 19 -2.89 8.18 3.23
C ASP A 19 -4.18 7.69 2.53
N GLY A 20 -4.01 7.07 1.34
CA GLY A 20 -5.12 6.58 0.51
C GLY A 20 -5.94 7.65 -0.21
N ILE A 21 -5.54 8.93 -0.15
CA ILE A 21 -6.24 10.04 -0.81
C ILE A 21 -5.41 10.52 -2.00
N VAL A 22 -6.04 10.62 -3.17
CA VAL A 22 -5.43 11.21 -4.37
C VAL A 22 -5.42 12.72 -4.21
N VAL A 23 -4.22 13.31 -4.04
CA VAL A 23 -4.03 14.76 -3.87
C VAL A 23 -3.67 15.47 -5.18
N ASP A 24 -3.22 14.71 -6.18
CA ASP A 24 -2.96 15.19 -7.55
C ASP A 24 -3.44 14.12 -8.55
N PHE A 25 -4.64 14.34 -9.10
CA PHE A 25 -5.27 13.42 -10.05
C PHE A 25 -4.45 13.24 -11.33
N MET A 26 -3.95 14.35 -11.89
CA MET A 26 -3.20 14.31 -13.16
C MET A 26 -1.84 13.64 -12.98
N GLY A 27 -1.19 13.90 -11.86
CA GLY A 27 0.05 13.22 -11.48
C GLY A 27 -0.16 11.72 -11.24
N ALA A 28 -1.24 11.34 -10.55
CA ALA A 28 -1.60 9.94 -10.31
C ALA A 28 -1.90 9.20 -11.62
N SER A 29 -2.71 9.79 -12.50
CA SER A 29 -3.00 9.23 -13.83
C SER A 29 -1.74 9.06 -14.68
N ARG A 30 -0.82 10.03 -14.63
CA ARG A 30 0.48 9.93 -15.32
C ARG A 30 1.33 8.80 -14.76
N ALA A 31 1.38 8.65 -13.43
CA ALA A 31 2.12 7.56 -12.78
C ALA A 31 1.58 6.18 -13.19
N VAL A 32 0.26 6.00 -13.15
CA VAL A 32 -0.39 4.74 -13.57
C VAL A 32 -0.14 4.47 -15.06
N ARG A 33 -0.26 5.48 -15.92
CA ARG A 33 0.04 5.34 -17.36
C ARG A 33 1.46 4.89 -17.61
N ASN A 34 2.44 5.47 -16.93
CA ASN A 34 3.85 5.09 -17.07
C ASN A 34 4.10 3.67 -16.58
N MET A 35 3.49 3.26 -15.46
CA MET A 35 3.60 1.90 -14.97
C MET A 35 2.94 0.88 -15.91
N LYS A 36 1.74 1.19 -16.44
CA LYS A 36 1.04 0.38 -17.43
C LYS A 36 1.91 0.17 -18.66
N ALA A 37 2.38 1.25 -19.29
CA ALA A 37 3.22 1.18 -20.49
C ALA A 37 4.50 0.36 -20.26
N LYS A 38 5.16 0.55 -19.12
CA LYS A 38 6.36 -0.23 -18.76
C LYS A 38 6.07 -1.73 -18.60
N LEU A 39 4.93 -2.08 -18.01
CA LEU A 39 4.55 -3.47 -17.81
C LEU A 39 4.10 -4.11 -19.13
N GLU A 40 3.37 -3.39 -19.98
CA GLU A 40 2.99 -3.85 -21.32
C GLU A 40 4.21 -4.10 -22.21
N ASP A 41 5.19 -3.20 -22.17
CA ASP A 41 6.46 -3.38 -22.88
C ASP A 41 7.24 -4.60 -22.36
N LEU A 42 7.33 -4.75 -21.03
CA LEU A 42 8.03 -5.88 -20.40
C LEU A 42 7.38 -7.23 -20.70
N MET A 43 6.04 -7.26 -20.73
CA MET A 43 5.26 -8.50 -20.89
C MET A 43 4.91 -8.82 -22.34
N GLY A 44 5.04 -7.84 -23.24
CA GLY A 44 4.65 -7.99 -24.65
C GLY A 44 3.13 -8.17 -24.87
N VAL A 45 2.31 -7.65 -23.93
CA VAL A 45 0.84 -7.75 -23.97
C VAL A 45 0.22 -6.41 -23.58
N GLU A 46 -1.00 -6.14 -24.03
CA GLU A 46 -1.80 -5.01 -23.59
C GLU A 46 -2.67 -5.39 -22.39
N PHE A 47 -2.86 -4.44 -21.46
CA PHE A 47 -3.74 -4.62 -20.31
C PHE A 47 -5.00 -3.78 -20.47
N TYR A 48 -6.15 -4.40 -20.21
CA TYR A 48 -7.49 -3.78 -20.30
C TYR A 48 -8.22 -3.74 -18.98
N GLU A 49 -7.84 -4.59 -18.03
CA GLU A 49 -8.46 -4.73 -16.71
C GLU A 49 -7.45 -4.51 -15.60
N ALA A 50 -7.93 -3.98 -14.49
CA ALA A 50 -7.15 -3.81 -13.27
C ALA A 50 -7.98 -4.06 -12.01
N ALA A 51 -7.34 -4.56 -10.96
CA ALA A 51 -7.84 -4.45 -9.61
C ALA A 51 -7.05 -3.38 -8.86
N THR A 52 -7.69 -2.71 -7.90
CA THR A 52 -7.02 -1.72 -7.04
C THR A 52 -7.21 -2.08 -5.57
N ALA A 53 -6.14 -1.91 -4.79
CA ALA A 53 -6.19 -2.02 -3.34
C ALA A 53 -6.25 -0.61 -2.73
N ILE A 54 -7.00 -0.49 -1.64
CA ILE A 54 -7.23 0.76 -0.92
C ILE A 54 -7.09 0.53 0.59
N PRO A 55 -6.73 1.53 1.40
CA PRO A 55 -6.81 1.41 2.85
C PRO A 55 -8.24 1.12 3.32
N PRO A 56 -8.43 0.35 4.39
CA PRO A 56 -9.75 0.08 4.96
C PRO A 56 -10.46 1.38 5.41
N GLY A 57 -11.78 1.40 5.28
CA GLY A 57 -12.59 2.51 5.81
C GLY A 57 -12.54 3.81 5.00
N ILE A 58 -11.89 3.84 3.86
CA ILE A 58 -11.90 5.00 2.97
C ILE A 58 -13.33 5.34 2.54
N ILE A 59 -13.67 6.63 2.57
CA ILE A 59 -14.98 7.10 2.12
C ILE A 59 -15.19 6.84 0.62
N SER A 60 -16.42 6.51 0.25
CA SER A 60 -16.79 6.11 -1.12
C SER A 60 -16.38 7.11 -2.22
N GLY A 61 -16.36 8.41 -1.88
CA GLY A 61 -15.89 9.45 -2.79
C GLY A 61 -14.42 9.28 -3.18
N ASN A 62 -13.55 8.99 -2.22
CA ASN A 62 -12.13 8.75 -2.49
C ASN A 62 -11.89 7.45 -3.24
N VAL A 63 -12.64 6.39 -2.93
CA VAL A 63 -12.62 5.13 -3.70
C VAL A 63 -12.91 5.40 -5.17
N LYS A 64 -13.94 6.20 -5.46
CA LYS A 64 -14.31 6.58 -6.82
C LYS A 64 -13.22 7.38 -7.53
N VAL A 65 -12.52 8.27 -6.82
CA VAL A 65 -11.39 9.02 -7.39
C VAL A 65 -10.26 8.09 -7.76
N ILE A 66 -9.93 7.10 -6.92
CA ILE A 66 -8.89 6.09 -7.21
C ILE A 66 -9.27 5.27 -8.46
N SER A 67 -10.52 4.79 -8.53
CA SER A 67 -11.02 4.07 -9.72
C SER A 67 -10.92 4.93 -10.97
N ASN A 68 -11.36 6.20 -10.91
CA ASN A 68 -11.29 7.12 -12.04
C ASN A 68 -9.83 7.37 -12.51
N VAL A 69 -8.84 7.38 -11.60
CA VAL A 69 -7.42 7.48 -11.98
C VAL A 69 -7.02 6.28 -12.83
N VAL A 70 -7.41 5.07 -12.43
CA VAL A 70 -7.09 3.83 -13.16
C VAL A 70 -7.84 3.80 -14.50
N GLU A 71 -9.12 4.15 -14.52
CA GLU A 71 -9.94 4.20 -15.73
C GLU A 71 -9.45 5.27 -16.73
N SER A 72 -8.88 6.37 -16.25
CA SER A 72 -8.34 7.46 -17.08
C SER A 72 -7.19 7.05 -18.00
N VAL A 73 -6.60 5.88 -17.76
CA VAL A 73 -5.50 5.32 -18.58
C VAL A 73 -5.94 4.14 -19.45
N GLY A 74 -7.25 3.93 -19.57
CA GLY A 74 -7.83 2.88 -20.43
C GLY A 74 -7.80 1.49 -19.80
N LEU A 75 -7.97 1.42 -18.47
CA LEU A 75 -8.12 0.17 -17.74
C LEU A 75 -9.50 0.11 -17.10
N ASP A 76 -10.21 -1.00 -17.26
CA ASP A 76 -11.47 -1.26 -16.55
C ASP A 76 -11.15 -1.74 -15.12
N VAL A 77 -11.72 -1.07 -14.11
CA VAL A 77 -11.55 -1.49 -12.72
C VAL A 77 -12.54 -2.61 -12.40
N VAL A 78 -12.04 -3.85 -12.42
CA VAL A 78 -12.86 -5.06 -12.20
C VAL A 78 -13.02 -5.41 -10.73
N ASN A 79 -12.17 -4.89 -9.85
CA ASN A 79 -12.28 -5.10 -8.41
C ASN A 79 -11.62 -3.97 -7.61
N VAL A 80 -12.22 -3.64 -6.48
CA VAL A 80 -11.65 -2.77 -5.44
C VAL A 80 -11.69 -3.53 -4.13
N ILE A 81 -10.56 -3.67 -3.48
CA ILE A 81 -10.40 -4.46 -2.25
C ILE A 81 -9.55 -3.67 -1.24
N ASP A 82 -9.77 -3.86 0.05
CA ASP A 82 -8.86 -3.29 1.04
C ASP A 82 -7.51 -4.04 1.08
N GLU A 83 -6.44 -3.30 1.35
CA GLU A 83 -5.06 -3.78 1.28
C GLU A 83 -4.82 -5.03 2.15
N PRO A 84 -5.19 -5.06 3.45
CA PRO A 84 -4.97 -6.25 4.26
C PRO A 84 -5.83 -7.45 3.85
N THR A 85 -7.03 -7.23 3.28
CA THR A 85 -7.84 -8.32 2.72
C THR A 85 -7.21 -8.87 1.44
N ALA A 86 -6.65 -8.01 0.59
CA ALA A 86 -5.87 -8.45 -0.58
C ALA A 86 -4.67 -9.29 -0.15
N ALA A 87 -3.92 -8.85 0.86
CA ALA A 87 -2.79 -9.60 1.43
C ALA A 87 -3.23 -10.95 1.99
N ALA A 88 -4.34 -11.00 2.74
CA ALA A 88 -4.92 -12.25 3.24
C ALA A 88 -5.22 -13.25 2.12
N SER A 89 -5.80 -12.77 1.02
CA SER A 89 -6.12 -13.59 -0.15
C SER A 89 -4.86 -14.20 -0.79
N VAL A 90 -3.80 -13.40 -0.95
CA VAL A 90 -2.52 -13.86 -1.50
C VAL A 90 -1.84 -14.87 -0.59
N LEU A 91 -1.86 -14.64 0.72
CA LEU A 91 -1.24 -15.50 1.72
C LEU A 91 -2.08 -16.76 2.04
N GLY A 92 -3.32 -16.82 1.57
CA GLY A 92 -4.25 -17.91 1.84
C GLY A 92 -4.70 -17.98 3.31
N ILE A 93 -4.76 -16.82 3.97
CA ILE A 93 -5.21 -16.72 5.37
C ILE A 93 -6.75 -16.73 5.38
N THR A 94 -7.33 -17.70 6.05
CA THR A 94 -8.79 -17.84 6.23
C THR A 94 -9.24 -17.47 7.63
N ASP A 95 -8.35 -17.62 8.60
CA ASP A 95 -8.63 -17.36 10.02
C ASP A 95 -7.46 -16.65 10.66
N GLY A 96 -7.73 -15.50 11.29
CA GLY A 96 -6.71 -14.69 11.94
C GLY A 96 -6.77 -13.23 11.57
N ALA A 97 -5.71 -12.50 11.94
CA ALA A 97 -5.54 -11.09 11.63
C ALA A 97 -4.41 -10.88 10.62
N VAL A 98 -4.65 -10.00 9.66
CA VAL A 98 -3.63 -9.48 8.76
C VAL A 98 -3.43 -8.01 9.09
N VAL A 99 -2.19 -7.61 9.29
CA VAL A 99 -1.80 -6.23 9.57
C VAL A 99 -0.88 -5.77 8.43
N ASP A 100 -1.34 -4.78 7.70
CA ASP A 100 -0.60 -4.14 6.62
C ASP A 100 -0.05 -2.79 7.09
N VAL A 101 1.27 -2.69 7.19
CA VAL A 101 1.95 -1.46 7.63
C VAL A 101 2.47 -0.73 6.40
N GLY A 102 1.66 0.19 5.89
CA GLY A 102 2.02 1.08 4.80
C GLY A 102 2.96 2.23 5.21
N GLY A 103 3.17 3.17 4.31
CA GLY A 103 3.96 4.38 4.59
C GLY A 103 3.24 5.36 5.52
N GLY A 104 1.96 5.62 5.26
CA GLY A 104 1.11 6.59 5.99
C GLY A 104 0.18 5.95 7.00
N THR A 105 -0.38 4.78 6.68
CA THR A 105 -1.40 4.11 7.49
C THR A 105 -1.00 2.68 7.84
N THR A 106 -1.71 2.11 8.81
CA THR A 106 -1.66 0.68 9.15
C THR A 106 -3.07 0.12 9.07
N GLY A 107 -3.31 -0.72 8.07
CA GLY A 107 -4.57 -1.41 7.85
C GLY A 107 -4.63 -2.75 8.58
N ILE A 108 -5.80 -3.10 9.07
CA ILE A 108 -6.04 -4.38 9.76
C ILE A 108 -7.30 -5.03 9.17
N SER A 109 -7.20 -6.32 8.84
CA SER A 109 -8.37 -7.18 8.56
C SER A 109 -8.34 -8.40 9.47
N ILE A 110 -9.50 -8.70 10.07
CA ILE A 110 -9.72 -9.94 10.82
C ILE A 110 -10.63 -10.85 9.98
N LEU A 111 -10.15 -12.07 9.76
CA LEU A 111 -10.87 -13.08 8.98
C LEU A 111 -11.28 -14.25 9.86
N LYS A 112 -12.44 -14.80 9.55
CA LYS A 112 -12.95 -16.06 10.11
C LYS A 112 -13.69 -16.82 9.03
N ASP A 113 -13.37 -18.11 8.89
CA ASP A 113 -13.94 -18.99 7.86
C ASP A 113 -13.86 -18.39 6.45
N GLY A 114 -12.73 -17.74 6.12
CA GLY A 114 -12.48 -17.08 4.83
C GLY A 114 -13.29 -15.79 4.60
N LYS A 115 -13.99 -15.27 5.62
CA LYS A 115 -14.78 -14.04 5.55
C LYS A 115 -14.13 -12.95 6.40
N VAL A 116 -14.09 -11.74 5.86
CA VAL A 116 -13.70 -10.57 6.62
C VAL A 116 -14.81 -10.23 7.61
N ILE A 117 -14.50 -10.24 8.89
CA ILE A 117 -15.43 -9.92 9.98
C ILE A 117 -15.17 -8.56 10.63
N PHE A 118 -13.98 -7.99 10.39
CA PHE A 118 -13.61 -6.67 10.89
C PHE A 118 -12.50 -6.08 10.04
N THR A 119 -12.58 -4.78 9.78
CA THR A 119 -11.48 -3.98 9.19
C THR A 119 -11.31 -2.68 9.96
N ALA A 120 -10.07 -2.21 10.05
CA ALA A 120 -9.74 -0.90 10.60
C ALA A 120 -8.52 -0.32 9.87
N ASP A 121 -8.41 1.00 9.90
CA ASP A 121 -7.22 1.72 9.45
C ASP A 121 -6.79 2.72 10.52
N GLU A 122 -5.50 2.75 10.81
CA GLU A 122 -4.88 3.68 11.75
C GLU A 122 -3.95 4.61 10.96
N PRO A 123 -4.10 5.94 11.04
CA PRO A 123 -3.26 6.89 10.31
C PRO A 123 -1.84 6.98 10.90
N THR A 124 -1.20 5.84 11.08
CA THR A 124 0.15 5.69 11.63
C THR A 124 0.86 4.58 10.90
N GLY A 125 1.81 4.92 10.05
CA GLY A 125 2.59 3.97 9.25
C GLY A 125 4.09 4.16 9.38
N GLY A 126 4.83 3.60 8.44
CA GLY A 126 6.29 3.58 8.42
C GLY A 126 6.95 4.97 8.46
N THR A 127 6.31 5.99 7.89
CA THR A 127 6.77 7.39 7.96
C THR A 127 6.74 7.90 9.40
N HIS A 128 5.70 7.60 10.16
CA HIS A 128 5.59 7.99 11.56
C HIS A 128 6.65 7.29 12.42
N MET A 129 6.94 6.01 12.14
CA MET A 129 8.03 5.29 12.80
C MET A 129 9.38 5.97 12.54
N THR A 130 9.61 6.45 11.32
CA THR A 130 10.83 7.19 10.97
C THR A 130 10.93 8.52 11.71
N LEU A 131 9.82 9.26 11.82
CA LEU A 131 9.77 10.53 12.58
C LEU A 131 10.06 10.32 14.07
N VAL A 132 9.46 9.29 14.68
CA VAL A 132 9.75 8.93 16.08
C VAL A 132 11.23 8.58 16.27
N LEU A 133 11.79 7.81 15.34
CA LEU A 133 13.21 7.43 15.40
C LEU A 133 14.12 8.64 15.22
N ALA A 134 13.81 9.53 14.27
CA ALA A 134 14.56 10.76 14.05
C ALA A 134 14.58 11.66 15.30
N GLY A 135 13.41 11.85 15.92
CA GLY A 135 13.29 12.62 17.17
C GLY A 135 14.05 11.98 18.34
N SER A 136 13.98 10.65 18.47
CA SER A 136 14.68 9.91 19.53
C SER A 136 16.19 9.94 19.39
N LEU A 137 16.71 9.92 18.17
CA LEU A 137 18.15 9.90 17.88
C LEU A 137 18.73 11.31 17.64
N GLY A 138 17.89 12.35 17.49
CA GLY A 138 18.31 13.70 17.15
C GLY A 138 18.98 13.79 15.77
N CYS A 139 18.52 12.98 14.80
CA CYS A 139 19.06 12.92 13.45
C CYS A 139 18.03 13.34 12.39
N SER A 140 18.45 13.49 11.12
CA SER A 140 17.55 13.81 10.02
C SER A 140 16.57 12.66 9.71
N PHE A 141 15.48 12.97 9.01
CA PHE A 141 14.51 11.97 8.55
C PHE A 141 15.19 10.92 7.65
N GLU A 142 16.03 11.35 6.72
CA GLU A 142 16.74 10.47 5.78
C GLU A 142 17.68 9.52 6.51
N GLU A 143 18.38 10.01 7.52
CA GLU A 143 19.26 9.18 8.36
C GLU A 143 18.45 8.18 9.18
N ALA A 144 17.35 8.60 9.79
CA ALA A 144 16.44 7.72 10.54
C ALA A 144 15.83 6.65 9.64
N GLU A 145 15.41 7.01 8.41
CA GLU A 145 14.88 6.07 7.44
C GLU A 145 15.93 5.02 7.03
N ARG A 146 17.17 5.45 6.83
CA ARG A 146 18.30 4.55 6.55
C ARG A 146 18.55 3.59 7.72
N ILE A 147 18.53 4.11 8.96
CA ILE A 147 18.69 3.31 10.18
C ILE A 147 17.54 2.31 10.32
N LYS A 148 16.30 2.74 10.09
CA LYS A 148 15.10 1.87 10.17
C LYS A 148 15.19 0.70 9.19
N LYS A 149 15.72 0.93 7.99
CA LYS A 149 15.84 -0.09 6.93
C LYS A 149 17.07 -1.00 7.07
N ASP A 150 18.00 -0.68 7.96
CA ASP A 150 19.23 -1.47 8.15
C ASP A 150 18.91 -2.78 8.91
N PRO A 151 19.01 -3.95 8.26
CA PRO A 151 18.70 -5.23 8.89
C PRO A 151 19.68 -5.60 10.01
N ASN A 152 20.86 -4.98 10.03
CA ASN A 152 21.90 -5.24 11.02
C ASN A 152 21.72 -4.40 12.30
N ARG A 153 20.89 -3.36 12.25
CA ARG A 153 20.57 -2.52 13.41
C ARG A 153 19.26 -3.00 14.05
N LYS A 154 19.33 -3.42 15.31
CA LYS A 154 18.17 -3.79 16.12
C LYS A 154 17.44 -2.52 16.62
N CYS A 155 16.91 -1.70 15.72
CA CYS A 155 16.22 -0.44 16.05
C CYS A 155 15.02 -0.64 16.99
N TRP A 156 14.43 -1.83 17.02
CA TRP A 156 13.32 -2.20 17.88
C TRP A 156 13.62 -2.11 19.37
N TYR A 157 14.89 -2.23 19.79
CA TYR A 157 15.29 -2.08 21.20
C TYR A 157 15.18 -0.63 21.70
N PHE A 158 15.38 0.36 20.85
CA PHE A 158 15.34 1.77 21.26
C PHE A 158 13.91 2.30 21.48
N LEU A 159 12.93 1.78 20.77
CA LEU A 159 11.53 2.17 20.96
C LEU A 159 10.91 1.59 22.23
N TRP A 160 11.52 0.55 22.81
CA TRP A 160 11.02 -0.15 24.00
C TRP A 160 11.64 0.35 25.32
N LEU A 161 12.83 0.94 25.27
CA LEU A 161 13.56 1.37 26.46
C LEU A 161 13.23 2.80 26.94
N ASN A 162 12.46 3.58 26.16
CA ASN A 162 12.09 4.96 26.50
C ASN A 162 10.60 5.13 26.85
N ARG A 163 9.97 4.09 27.41
CA ARG A 163 8.65 4.19 28.05
C ARG A 163 8.77 4.18 29.55
#